data_01d7ca3d4ae07a26d06570e2bf2f5c3c
#
_entry.id   01d7ca3d4ae07a26d06570e2bf2f5c3c
#
_cell.length_a   1.000
_cell.length_b   1.000
_cell.length_c   1.000
_cell.angle_alpha   90.00
_cell.angle_beta   90.00
_cell.angle_gamma   90.00
#
_symmetry.space_group_name_H-M   'P 1'
#
loop_
_entity.id
_entity.type
_entity.pdbx_description
1 polymer ?
#
loop_
_entity_poly.entity_id
_entity_poly.type
_entity_poly.pdbx_seq_one_letter_code
_entity_poly.pdbx_strand_id
1 'polypeptide(L)'
;MNMKKSNRFMPLIMAVCVIIGIMIGSFYANHFSGNRLNIINSGSNRLSNLLHLIDDQYVDKVNIDSLVDVAIPQILADLDPHSVYISAKDAQAVADDLKGSFSGVGIEFTIRKDTIHVQNVVKNGPAQRAGILAGDKIVSVDGKPFVGKIVTNEEAMRRLKGPKDTKVKLGVMRYGQKAVKYFTVTRGDIPQKSITATYMLDKNTGYIKVKSFGETTYPEMLIALAKLSQEGFTNLVIDLRDNTGGYMNSAIQMANEFLPKNKLIVYTIGRKSPRQDFPSDGHGSYQKIPLVVLINEGSASASEIFAGAMQDNDRATIIGRRSFGKGLVQQQLSFPDGSMIRLTIARYYTPSGRCIQKPFTAGDNKDYEEDLLTRYQHGEFFSQDSIKHHGPAYHTSIGRTVYGGGGITPDIFVAEDTLGMTSYYKQAAMSGLILQYAFTYTDNNRPKLNTYKDMMSLSKYLVSQNTVEQFAAYADRNGLKRRNLMIRKSHKLLERFINSRIIYNMLDDEAWTEYINADDPTIAKALSVFRENAAFPKKPTKKRNTVEG
;
A
#
# COMPACT_ATOMS: atom_id res chain seq x y z
N MET A 1 66.24 -35.65 -59.75
CA MET A 1 66.87 -34.33 -60.01
C MET A 1 65.81 -33.25 -59.71
N ASN A 2 66.02 -32.42 -58.71
CA ASN A 2 65.41 -31.10 -58.42
C ASN A 2 63.89 -30.92 -58.45
N MET A 3 63.20 -31.36 -57.35
CA MET A 3 61.95 -30.82 -56.96
C MET A 3 61.94 -30.46 -55.44
N LYS A 4 62.81 -29.55 -55.02
CA LYS A 4 62.92 -29.14 -53.63
C LYS A 4 62.97 -27.60 -53.43
N LYS A 5 62.64 -26.75 -54.42
CA LYS A 5 62.62 -25.30 -54.25
C LYS A 5 61.28 -24.62 -54.17
N SER A 6 60.14 -25.37 -54.44
CA SER A 6 58.78 -24.77 -54.42
C SER A 6 58.14 -24.66 -53.01
N ASN A 7 58.53 -25.49 -52.05
CA ASN A 7 57.86 -25.54 -50.74
C ASN A 7 58.31 -24.44 -49.75
N ARG A 8 59.31 -23.65 -50.00
CA ARG A 8 59.81 -22.63 -49.08
C ARG A 8 58.89 -21.41 -48.98
N PHE A 9 58.13 -21.13 -50.02
CA PHE A 9 57.20 -20.00 -50.07
C PHE A 9 55.74 -20.41 -49.78
N MET A 10 55.44 -21.69 -49.56
CA MET A 10 54.06 -22.20 -49.31
C MET A 10 53.44 -21.58 -48.04
N PRO A 11 54.14 -21.43 -46.91
CA PRO A 11 53.55 -20.74 -45.72
C PRO A 11 53.23 -19.28 -45.97
N LEU A 12 54.07 -18.61 -46.77
CA LEU A 12 53.88 -17.20 -47.16
C LEU A 12 52.65 -17.02 -48.05
N ILE A 13 52.49 -17.90 -49.04
CA ILE A 13 51.33 -17.91 -49.95
C ILE A 13 50.04 -18.23 -49.18
N MET A 14 50.06 -19.18 -48.24
CA MET A 14 48.93 -19.44 -47.37
C MET A 14 48.55 -18.26 -46.50
N ALA A 15 49.54 -17.59 -45.90
CA ALA A 15 49.30 -16.39 -45.09
C ALA A 15 48.70 -15.24 -45.92
N VAL A 16 49.18 -15.03 -47.14
CA VAL A 16 48.62 -14.03 -48.07
C VAL A 16 47.20 -14.38 -48.50
N CYS A 17 46.92 -15.64 -48.79
CA CYS A 17 45.56 -16.11 -49.13
C CYS A 17 44.57 -15.92 -47.94
N VAL A 18 45.02 -16.16 -46.71
CA VAL A 18 44.18 -15.93 -45.49
C VAL A 18 43.93 -14.45 -45.30
N ILE A 19 44.95 -13.59 -45.46
CA ILE A 19 44.78 -12.13 -45.37
C ILE A 19 43.86 -11.59 -46.46
N ILE A 20 43.98 -12.06 -47.69
CA ILE A 20 43.09 -11.70 -48.80
C ILE A 20 41.65 -12.22 -48.51
N GLY A 21 41.50 -13.44 -47.99
CA GLY A 21 40.22 -13.98 -47.59
C GLY A 21 39.54 -13.15 -46.50
N ILE A 22 40.31 -12.72 -45.49
CA ILE A 22 39.80 -11.83 -44.41
C ILE A 22 39.43 -10.45 -44.96
N MET A 23 40.27 -9.87 -45.86
CA MET A 23 39.95 -8.57 -46.47
C MET A 23 38.72 -8.66 -47.40
N ILE A 24 38.60 -9.68 -48.22
CA ILE A 24 37.39 -9.90 -49.04
C ILE A 24 36.16 -10.17 -48.17
N GLY A 25 36.28 -10.98 -47.12
CA GLY A 25 35.21 -11.24 -46.17
C GLY A 25 34.77 -9.97 -45.42
N SER A 26 35.74 -9.17 -44.97
CA SER A 26 35.50 -7.89 -44.32
C SER A 26 34.89 -6.85 -45.26
N PHE A 27 35.39 -6.78 -46.51
CA PHE A 27 34.83 -5.91 -47.55
C PHE A 27 33.39 -6.33 -47.93
N TYR A 28 33.15 -7.64 -48.06
CA TYR A 28 31.81 -8.19 -48.32
C TYR A 28 30.87 -7.94 -47.15
N ALA A 29 31.32 -8.15 -45.92
CA ALA A 29 30.54 -7.86 -44.71
C ALA A 29 30.22 -6.36 -44.57
N ASN A 30 31.14 -5.46 -44.96
CA ASN A 30 30.92 -4.01 -44.86
C ASN A 30 30.14 -3.40 -46.04
N HIS A 31 30.28 -3.97 -47.27
CA HIS A 31 29.63 -3.40 -48.46
C HIS A 31 28.30 -4.04 -48.82
N PHE A 32 28.08 -5.31 -48.48
CA PHE A 32 26.84 -6.02 -48.78
C PHE A 32 25.92 -6.22 -47.58
N SER A 33 26.28 -5.75 -46.38
CA SER A 33 25.34 -5.61 -45.24
C SER A 33 24.41 -4.39 -45.38
N GLY A 34 24.35 -3.78 -46.57
CA GLY A 34 23.46 -2.67 -46.93
C GLY A 34 21.96 -3.05 -46.98
N ASN A 35 21.58 -4.26 -46.63
CA ASN A 35 20.16 -4.65 -46.48
C ASN A 35 19.79 -4.96 -45.02
N ARG A 36 20.16 -4.06 -44.10
CA ARG A 36 19.62 -4.11 -42.72
C ARG A 36 18.10 -3.91 -42.63
N LEU A 37 17.48 -3.53 -43.73
CA LEU A 37 16.00 -3.36 -43.82
C LEU A 37 15.22 -4.67 -43.96
N ASN A 38 15.86 -5.84 -44.13
CA ASN A 38 15.17 -7.12 -44.35
C ASN A 38 15.21 -8.10 -43.15
N ILE A 39 15.72 -7.68 -41.98
CA ILE A 39 15.68 -8.53 -40.77
C ILE A 39 14.55 -8.08 -39.83
N ILE A 40 13.35 -7.79 -40.37
CA ILE A 40 12.15 -7.52 -39.56
C ILE A 40 11.30 -8.80 -39.53
N ASN A 41 11.90 -9.94 -39.17
CA ASN A 41 11.19 -11.22 -39.28
C ASN A 41 10.90 -11.95 -37.95
N SER A 42 11.31 -11.43 -36.80
CA SER A 42 10.79 -11.92 -35.52
C SER A 42 10.08 -10.77 -34.78
N GLY A 43 8.88 -11.04 -34.26
CA GLY A 43 8.07 -10.01 -33.58
C GLY A 43 8.81 -9.32 -32.43
N SER A 44 9.75 -10.01 -31.78
CA SER A 44 10.55 -9.49 -30.66
C SER A 44 11.61 -8.45 -31.06
N ASN A 45 12.07 -8.45 -32.30
CA ASN A 45 13.14 -7.54 -32.75
C ASN A 45 12.60 -6.25 -33.39
N ARG A 46 11.29 -6.18 -33.70
CA ARG A 46 10.71 -5.01 -34.38
C ARG A 46 10.81 -3.73 -33.57
N LEU A 47 10.55 -3.79 -32.27
CA LEU A 47 10.62 -2.61 -31.39
C LEU A 47 12.05 -2.10 -31.26
N SER A 48 13.02 -2.98 -31.04
CA SER A 48 14.43 -2.62 -30.98
C SER A 48 14.92 -2.02 -32.32
N ASN A 49 14.54 -2.63 -33.45
CA ASN A 49 14.90 -2.13 -34.78
C ASN A 49 14.25 -0.77 -35.07
N LEU A 50 13.00 -0.56 -34.61
CA LEU A 50 12.34 0.75 -34.73
C LEU A 50 13.10 1.84 -33.97
N LEU A 51 13.50 1.57 -32.72
CA LEU A 51 14.26 2.54 -31.91
C LEU A 51 15.62 2.84 -32.54
N HIS A 52 16.33 1.82 -33.06
CA HIS A 52 17.57 2.03 -33.80
C HIS A 52 17.37 2.83 -35.10
N LEU A 53 16.28 2.57 -35.83
CA LEU A 53 15.97 3.33 -37.05
C LEU A 53 15.65 4.79 -36.74
N ILE A 54 14.94 5.05 -35.65
CA ILE A 54 14.65 6.43 -35.20
C ILE A 54 15.96 7.13 -34.81
N ASP A 55 16.82 6.49 -34.05
CA ASP A 55 18.12 7.07 -33.64
C ASP A 55 19.02 7.40 -34.83
N ASP A 56 19.01 6.55 -35.88
CA ASP A 56 19.89 6.66 -37.06
C ASP A 56 19.31 7.55 -38.17
N GLN A 57 17.99 7.53 -38.40
CA GLN A 57 17.36 8.11 -39.60
C GLN A 57 16.40 9.26 -39.34
N TYR A 58 15.98 9.50 -38.08
CA TYR A 58 15.02 10.57 -37.85
C TYR A 58 15.60 11.95 -38.11
N VAL A 59 14.79 12.85 -38.65
CA VAL A 59 15.22 14.18 -39.10
C VAL A 59 15.86 15.06 -38.02
N ASP A 60 15.36 14.93 -36.78
CA ASP A 60 15.87 15.65 -35.61
C ASP A 60 16.48 14.69 -34.57
N LYS A 61 17.42 15.21 -33.76
CA LYS A 61 18.00 14.42 -32.66
C LYS A 61 16.95 14.12 -31.59
N VAL A 62 16.71 12.84 -31.33
CA VAL A 62 15.74 12.35 -30.34
C VAL A 62 16.47 11.71 -29.15
N ASN A 63 15.89 11.83 -27.98
CA ASN A 63 16.33 11.08 -26.81
C ASN A 63 15.61 9.73 -26.79
N ILE A 64 16.32 8.66 -27.11
CA ILE A 64 15.77 7.30 -27.19
C ILE A 64 15.27 6.83 -25.83
N ASP A 65 15.97 7.14 -24.72
CA ASP A 65 15.55 6.75 -23.36
C ASP A 65 14.18 7.36 -23.04
N SER A 66 13.94 8.62 -23.43
CA SER A 66 12.63 9.26 -23.23
C SER A 66 11.52 8.60 -24.04
N LEU A 67 11.81 8.10 -25.25
CA LEU A 67 10.84 7.33 -26.05
C LEU A 67 10.53 5.99 -25.41
N VAL A 68 11.54 5.32 -24.89
CA VAL A 68 11.41 4.04 -24.18
C VAL A 68 10.57 4.21 -22.91
N ASP A 69 10.84 5.27 -22.11
CA ASP A 69 10.09 5.60 -20.90
C ASP A 69 8.57 5.84 -21.16
N VAL A 70 8.23 6.33 -22.34
CA VAL A 70 6.82 6.51 -22.75
C VAL A 70 6.22 5.23 -23.33
N ALA A 71 7.01 4.42 -24.05
CA ALA A 71 6.52 3.23 -24.76
C ALA A 71 6.28 2.03 -23.82
N ILE A 72 7.18 1.80 -22.84
CA ILE A 72 7.09 0.64 -21.93
C ILE A 72 5.77 0.65 -21.13
N PRO A 73 5.33 1.75 -20.50
CA PRO A 73 4.04 1.81 -19.82
C PRO A 73 2.86 1.42 -20.71
N GLN A 74 2.85 1.86 -21.98
CA GLN A 74 1.78 1.52 -22.93
C GLN A 74 1.75 0.01 -23.23
N ILE A 75 2.92 -0.59 -23.48
CA ILE A 75 3.03 -2.04 -23.73
C ILE A 75 2.55 -2.84 -22.51
N LEU A 76 2.88 -2.40 -21.30
CA LEU A 76 2.47 -3.10 -20.08
C LEU A 76 0.98 -2.95 -19.79
N ALA A 77 0.38 -1.82 -20.10
CA ALA A 77 -1.04 -1.56 -19.94
C ALA A 77 -1.91 -2.53 -20.77
N ASP A 78 -1.38 -3.02 -21.89
CA ASP A 78 -2.05 -4.03 -22.73
C ASP A 78 -2.03 -5.45 -22.13
N LEU A 79 -1.32 -5.68 -21.02
CA LEU A 79 -1.23 -7.01 -20.40
C LEU A 79 -2.24 -7.17 -19.25
N ASP A 80 -2.12 -6.33 -18.24
CA ASP A 80 -2.98 -6.35 -17.05
C ASP A 80 -2.86 -5.02 -16.27
N PRO A 81 -3.81 -4.70 -15.38
CA PRO A 81 -3.83 -3.41 -14.64
C PRO A 81 -2.70 -3.24 -13.62
N HIS A 82 -1.87 -4.25 -13.40
CA HIS A 82 -0.87 -4.27 -12.32
C HIS A 82 0.56 -4.42 -12.78
N SER A 83 0.77 -4.80 -14.06
CA SER A 83 2.10 -4.77 -14.67
C SER A 83 2.47 -3.32 -14.95
N VAL A 84 3.52 -2.82 -14.30
CA VAL A 84 3.88 -1.39 -14.36
C VAL A 84 5.38 -1.20 -14.55
N TYR A 85 5.71 -0.13 -15.26
CA TYR A 85 7.06 0.41 -15.35
C TYR A 85 7.28 1.43 -14.23
N ILE A 86 8.45 1.40 -13.62
CA ILE A 86 8.87 2.29 -12.54
C ILE A 86 10.15 2.96 -13.02
N SER A 87 10.11 4.26 -13.22
CA SER A 87 11.27 5.03 -13.66
C SER A 87 12.43 4.92 -12.65
N ALA A 88 13.66 5.10 -13.09
CA ALA A 88 14.83 5.12 -12.21
C ALA A 88 14.70 6.15 -11.08
N LYS A 89 14.00 7.27 -11.35
CA LYS A 89 13.71 8.31 -10.36
C LYS A 89 12.81 7.81 -9.22
N ASP A 90 11.83 6.97 -9.54
CA ASP A 90 10.81 6.50 -8.60
C ASP A 90 11.18 5.16 -7.94
N ALA A 91 12.15 4.45 -8.52
CA ALA A 91 12.56 3.11 -8.11
C ALA A 91 12.96 3.03 -6.63
N GLN A 92 13.71 4.02 -6.15
CA GLN A 92 14.13 4.07 -4.74
C GLN A 92 12.93 4.24 -3.79
N ALA A 93 11.97 5.10 -4.15
CA ALA A 93 10.78 5.32 -3.32
C ALA A 93 9.94 4.05 -3.18
N VAL A 94 9.77 3.31 -4.29
CA VAL A 94 9.06 2.03 -4.29
C VAL A 94 9.79 0.96 -3.48
N ALA A 95 11.12 0.92 -3.56
CA ALA A 95 11.93 -0.01 -2.77
C ALA A 95 11.84 0.31 -1.27
N ASP A 96 11.88 1.59 -0.89
CA ASP A 96 11.76 2.05 0.50
C ASP A 96 10.41 1.66 1.12
N ASP A 97 9.31 1.83 0.38
CA ASP A 97 7.97 1.49 0.86
C ASP A 97 7.82 0.00 1.21
N LEU A 98 8.45 -0.87 0.44
CA LEU A 98 8.42 -2.32 0.67
C LEU A 98 9.38 -2.77 1.78
N LYS A 99 10.52 -2.09 1.94
CA LYS A 99 11.50 -2.40 3.01
C LYS A 99 11.01 -2.03 4.40
N GLY A 100 9.95 -1.23 4.52
CA GLY A 100 9.44 -0.75 5.81
C GLY A 100 10.34 0.32 6.46
N SER A 101 11.23 0.96 5.69
CA SER A 101 12.01 2.11 6.12
C SER A 101 12.54 2.90 4.94
N PHE A 102 12.71 4.21 5.14
CA PHE A 102 13.40 5.07 4.19
C PHE A 102 14.40 5.97 4.91
N SER A 103 15.35 6.55 4.18
CA SER A 103 16.29 7.50 4.77
C SER A 103 15.82 8.94 4.56
N GLY A 104 15.80 9.71 5.67
CA GLY A 104 15.32 11.08 5.64
C GLY A 104 15.43 11.80 6.98
N VAL A 105 14.74 12.92 7.11
CA VAL A 105 14.75 13.74 8.34
C VAL A 105 13.81 13.22 9.44
N GLY A 106 12.79 12.43 9.12
CA GLY A 106 11.85 11.85 10.10
C GLY A 106 10.83 12.85 10.65
N ILE A 107 10.08 13.46 9.75
CA ILE A 107 8.91 14.27 10.06
C ILE A 107 7.70 13.83 9.23
N GLU A 108 6.52 13.96 9.78
CA GLU A 108 5.26 14.01 9.06
C GLU A 108 4.88 15.47 8.86
N PHE A 109 4.46 15.84 7.66
CA PHE A 109 4.17 17.23 7.35
C PHE A 109 2.93 17.39 6.47
N THR A 110 2.41 18.60 6.46
CA THR A 110 1.41 19.05 5.49
C THR A 110 1.87 20.36 4.88
N ILE A 111 1.49 20.60 3.63
CA ILE A 111 1.74 21.88 2.97
C ILE A 111 0.51 22.78 3.13
N ARG A 112 0.72 23.97 3.71
CA ARG A 112 -0.34 24.97 3.92
C ARG A 112 0.18 26.35 3.57
N LYS A 113 -0.59 27.10 2.78
CA LYS A 113 -0.17 28.44 2.31
C LYS A 113 1.27 28.39 1.83
N ASP A 114 1.54 27.44 0.94
CA ASP A 114 2.85 27.28 0.29
C ASP A 114 4.03 27.13 1.27
N THR A 115 3.81 26.49 2.41
CA THR A 115 4.83 26.27 3.44
C THR A 115 4.65 24.88 4.07
N ILE A 116 5.76 24.20 4.38
CA ILE A 116 5.75 22.92 5.11
C ILE A 116 5.46 23.20 6.59
N HIS A 117 4.42 22.55 7.10
CA HIS A 117 4.09 22.51 8.53
C HIS A 117 4.37 21.11 9.07
N VAL A 118 5.24 20.99 10.06
CA VAL A 118 5.54 19.74 10.75
C VAL A 118 4.33 19.33 11.59
N GLN A 119 3.68 18.24 11.22
CA GLN A 119 2.56 17.67 11.98
C GLN A 119 3.08 16.85 13.14
N ASN A 120 4.00 15.94 12.85
CA ASN A 120 4.58 15.04 13.83
C ASN A 120 6.08 14.87 13.58
N VAL A 121 6.81 14.43 14.60
CA VAL A 121 8.24 14.12 14.53
C VAL A 121 8.43 12.69 14.97
N VAL A 122 9.06 11.89 14.14
CA VAL A 122 9.30 10.46 14.41
C VAL A 122 10.08 10.32 15.72
N LYS A 123 9.51 9.55 16.65
CA LYS A 123 10.11 9.32 17.98
C LYS A 123 11.51 8.71 17.83
N ASN A 124 12.48 9.29 18.51
CA ASN A 124 13.91 8.94 18.41
C ASN A 124 14.49 9.11 17.00
N GLY A 125 13.77 9.81 16.09
CA GLY A 125 14.22 10.07 14.72
C GLY A 125 15.20 11.24 14.61
N PRO A 126 15.80 11.45 13.42
CA PRO A 126 16.78 12.49 13.16
C PRO A 126 16.30 13.91 13.50
N ALA A 127 15.07 14.27 13.09
CA ALA A 127 14.50 15.60 13.33
C ALA A 127 14.29 15.87 14.84
N GLN A 128 13.82 14.86 15.59
CA GLN A 128 13.65 14.99 17.04
C GLN A 128 15.00 15.21 17.73
N ARG A 129 16.03 14.44 17.37
CA ARG A 129 17.39 14.62 17.92
C ARG A 129 17.98 15.99 17.59
N ALA A 130 17.63 16.55 16.44
CA ALA A 130 18.05 17.89 16.05
C ALA A 130 17.26 19.01 16.76
N GLY A 131 16.15 18.70 17.44
CA GLY A 131 15.32 19.67 18.18
C GLY A 131 14.17 20.28 17.37
N ILE A 132 13.79 19.68 16.25
CA ILE A 132 12.57 20.02 15.51
C ILE A 132 11.37 19.48 16.28
N LEU A 133 10.30 20.27 16.34
CA LEU A 133 9.07 19.97 17.07
C LEU A 133 7.86 19.97 16.14
N ALA A 134 6.84 19.23 16.52
CA ALA A 134 5.53 19.36 15.89
C ALA A 134 5.02 20.82 16.04
N GLY A 135 4.41 21.36 14.97
CA GLY A 135 4.00 22.76 14.86
C GLY A 135 5.06 23.69 14.25
N ASP A 136 6.29 23.23 14.07
CA ASP A 136 7.33 23.99 13.37
C ASP A 136 6.98 24.19 11.88
N LYS A 137 7.37 25.34 11.31
CA LYS A 137 7.23 25.62 9.87
C LYS A 137 8.60 25.64 9.23
N ILE A 138 8.83 24.79 8.24
CA ILE A 138 10.10 24.79 7.49
C ILE A 138 9.98 25.85 6.40
N VAL A 139 10.85 26.86 6.47
CA VAL A 139 10.85 28.02 5.56
C VAL A 139 12.10 28.08 4.67
N SER A 140 13.13 27.31 4.98
CA SER A 140 14.30 27.17 4.12
C SER A 140 14.94 25.80 4.25
N VAL A 141 15.59 25.33 3.16
CA VAL A 141 16.34 24.09 3.11
C VAL A 141 17.71 24.40 2.47
N ASP A 142 18.79 24.00 3.15
CA ASP A 142 20.18 24.24 2.75
C ASP A 142 20.48 25.70 2.40
N GLY A 143 19.94 26.60 3.25
CA GLY A 143 20.13 28.05 3.12
C GLY A 143 19.29 28.72 2.03
N LYS A 144 18.56 27.98 1.22
CA LYS A 144 17.68 28.51 0.18
C LYS A 144 16.24 28.62 0.72
N PRO A 145 15.52 29.72 0.45
CA PRO A 145 14.10 29.84 0.80
C PRO A 145 13.31 28.66 0.21
N PHE A 146 12.42 28.08 1.03
CA PHE A 146 11.54 27.01 0.62
C PHE A 146 10.11 27.33 1.04
N VAL A 147 9.54 28.31 0.37
CA VAL A 147 8.18 28.84 0.54
C VAL A 147 7.62 29.24 -0.83
N GLY A 148 6.31 29.39 -0.96
CA GLY A 148 5.67 29.75 -2.20
C GLY A 148 5.38 28.54 -3.10
N LYS A 149 5.00 28.79 -4.36
CA LYS A 149 4.55 27.78 -5.33
C LYS A 149 5.53 26.63 -5.59
N ILE A 150 6.81 26.80 -5.22
CA ILE A 150 7.83 25.74 -5.34
C ILE A 150 7.64 24.60 -4.32
N VAL A 151 6.82 24.82 -3.28
CA VAL A 151 6.60 23.83 -2.22
C VAL A 151 5.48 22.89 -2.65
N THR A 152 5.88 21.79 -3.27
CA THR A 152 5.01 20.66 -3.58
C THR A 152 5.39 19.47 -2.71
N ASN A 153 4.52 18.47 -2.59
CA ASN A 153 4.84 17.24 -1.86
C ASN A 153 6.09 16.55 -2.45
N GLU A 154 6.18 16.49 -3.78
CA GLU A 154 7.32 15.90 -4.48
C GLU A 154 8.63 16.63 -4.13
N GLU A 155 8.64 17.96 -4.25
CA GLU A 155 9.83 18.76 -3.98
C GLU A 155 10.21 18.72 -2.49
N ALA A 156 9.23 18.71 -1.59
CA ALA A 156 9.45 18.53 -0.15
C ALA A 156 10.10 17.16 0.14
N MET A 157 9.54 16.08 -0.42
CA MET A 157 10.11 14.75 -0.27
C MET A 157 11.54 14.68 -0.84
N ARG A 158 11.76 15.24 -2.03
CA ARG A 158 13.08 15.26 -2.69
C ARG A 158 14.15 15.96 -1.84
N ARG A 159 13.80 17.04 -1.12
CA ARG A 159 14.75 17.79 -0.28
C ARG A 159 14.93 17.19 1.11
N LEU A 160 13.90 16.58 1.67
CA LEU A 160 13.91 16.07 3.04
C LEU A 160 14.40 14.62 3.13
N LYS A 161 14.08 13.77 2.14
CA LYS A 161 14.73 12.45 1.97
C LYS A 161 16.16 12.63 1.44
N GLY A 162 16.94 11.57 1.50
CA GLY A 162 18.29 11.51 0.95
C GLY A 162 19.12 10.42 1.62
N PRO A 163 20.34 10.14 1.14
CA PRO A 163 21.18 9.08 1.66
C PRO A 163 21.42 9.21 3.16
N LYS A 164 21.45 8.07 3.84
CA LYS A 164 21.76 7.99 5.28
C LYS A 164 23.08 8.71 5.57
N ASP A 165 23.15 9.31 6.76
CA ASP A 165 24.31 10.05 7.29
C ASP A 165 24.64 11.37 6.54
N THR A 166 23.89 11.72 5.48
CA THR A 166 24.00 13.06 4.87
C THR A 166 23.29 14.10 5.74
N LYS A 167 23.75 15.35 5.68
CA LYS A 167 23.22 16.46 6.46
C LYS A 167 22.35 17.36 5.60
N VAL A 168 21.27 17.87 6.20
CA VAL A 168 20.43 18.92 5.63
C VAL A 168 20.22 20.04 6.66
N LYS A 169 20.36 21.29 6.26
CA LYS A 169 20.14 22.45 7.12
C LYS A 169 18.72 22.98 6.90
N LEU A 170 17.89 22.92 7.94
CA LEU A 170 16.50 23.38 7.90
C LEU A 170 16.36 24.70 8.64
N GLY A 171 15.82 25.71 7.97
CA GLY A 171 15.39 26.96 8.62
C GLY A 171 13.93 26.83 9.04
N VAL A 172 13.69 27.01 10.32
CA VAL A 172 12.41 26.71 10.98
C VAL A 172 11.86 27.97 11.66
N MET A 173 10.60 28.27 11.38
CA MET A 173 9.82 29.27 12.11
C MET A 173 8.93 28.57 13.12
N ARG A 174 9.16 28.82 14.40
CA ARG A 174 8.41 28.22 15.52
C ARG A 174 7.35 29.18 16.05
N TYR A 175 6.18 28.64 16.42
CA TYR A 175 5.09 29.42 16.98
C TYR A 175 5.57 30.28 18.18
N GLY A 176 5.14 31.53 18.23
CA GLY A 176 5.55 32.49 19.28
C GLY A 176 6.97 33.07 19.14
N GLN A 177 7.73 32.69 18.12
CA GLN A 177 9.08 33.21 17.86
C GLN A 177 9.11 34.02 16.55
N LYS A 178 9.77 35.17 16.56
CA LYS A 178 9.89 36.04 15.36
C LYS A 178 11.08 35.67 14.48
N ALA A 179 12.10 35.01 15.01
CA ALA A 179 13.32 34.67 14.30
C ALA A 179 13.29 33.23 13.77
N VAL A 180 13.83 33.04 12.57
CA VAL A 180 14.06 31.69 11.99
C VAL A 180 15.22 31.05 12.76
N LYS A 181 14.99 29.82 13.24
CA LYS A 181 16.03 28.97 13.83
C LYS A 181 16.54 27.99 12.80
N TYR A 182 17.83 27.71 12.83
CA TYR A 182 18.45 26.75 11.92
C TYR A 182 18.83 25.48 12.66
N PHE A 183 18.41 24.35 12.10
CA PHE A 183 18.72 23.01 12.61
C PHE A 183 19.46 22.22 11.52
N THR A 184 20.57 21.61 11.88
CA THR A 184 21.25 20.65 10.99
C THR A 184 20.78 19.26 11.36
N VAL A 185 20.04 18.62 10.45
CA VAL A 185 19.54 17.27 10.63
C VAL A 185 20.42 16.30 9.86
N THR A 186 20.98 15.31 10.53
CA THR A 186 21.65 14.17 9.87
C THR A 186 20.59 13.15 9.51
N ARG A 187 20.39 12.91 8.21
CA ARG A 187 19.41 11.94 7.72
C ARG A 187 19.70 10.55 8.27
N GLY A 188 18.68 9.77 8.54
CA GLY A 188 18.79 8.42 9.06
C GLY A 188 17.59 7.58 8.67
N ASP A 189 17.61 6.31 9.07
CA ASP A 189 16.53 5.39 8.79
C ASP A 189 15.26 5.79 9.55
N ILE A 190 14.19 5.96 8.82
CA ILE A 190 12.86 6.29 9.32
C ILE A 190 11.99 5.05 9.17
N PRO A 191 11.65 4.35 10.26
CA PRO A 191 10.82 3.17 10.17
C PRO A 191 9.41 3.52 9.70
N GLN A 192 8.92 2.76 8.75
CA GLN A 192 7.51 2.74 8.34
C GLN A 192 6.87 1.52 8.98
N LYS A 193 6.16 1.73 10.07
CA LYS A 193 5.54 0.63 10.79
C LYS A 193 4.45 -0.05 9.96
N SER A 194 4.53 -1.34 9.85
CA SER A 194 3.48 -2.20 9.30
C SER A 194 2.34 -2.40 10.31
N ILE A 195 2.67 -2.49 11.60
CA ILE A 195 1.70 -2.56 12.69
C ILE A 195 1.57 -1.16 13.31
N THR A 196 0.41 -0.54 13.12
CA THR A 196 0.19 0.87 13.53
C THR A 196 -0.55 1.02 14.85
N ALA A 197 -1.25 -0.03 15.31
CA ALA A 197 -1.92 -0.02 16.61
C ALA A 197 -1.94 -1.43 17.22
N THR A 198 -1.71 -1.49 18.53
CA THR A 198 -1.73 -2.73 19.33
C THR A 198 -2.20 -2.41 20.74
N TYR A 199 -3.45 -2.74 21.08
CA TYR A 199 -4.04 -2.44 22.38
C TYR A 199 -5.19 -3.42 22.72
N MET A 200 -5.68 -3.39 23.95
CA MET A 200 -6.83 -4.18 24.38
C MET A 200 -8.14 -3.44 24.08
N LEU A 201 -9.04 -4.05 23.28
CA LEU A 201 -10.40 -3.53 23.03
C LEU A 201 -11.31 -3.63 24.28
N ASP A 202 -11.12 -4.71 25.03
CA ASP A 202 -11.74 -4.95 26.33
C ASP A 202 -10.81 -5.82 27.20
N LYS A 203 -11.27 -6.30 28.34
CA LYS A 203 -10.43 -7.09 29.28
C LYS A 203 -9.83 -8.37 28.69
N ASN A 204 -10.42 -8.90 27.60
CA ASN A 204 -10.08 -10.21 27.06
C ASN A 204 -9.63 -10.15 25.60
N THR A 205 -9.89 -9.06 24.90
CA THR A 205 -9.76 -8.98 23.43
C THR A 205 -8.64 -8.04 23.03
N GLY A 206 -7.56 -8.60 22.48
CA GLY A 206 -6.50 -7.85 21.84
C GLY A 206 -6.87 -7.40 20.42
N TYR A 207 -6.32 -6.26 20.00
CA TYR A 207 -6.49 -5.71 18.68
C TYR A 207 -5.13 -5.37 18.05
N ILE A 208 -4.97 -5.74 16.78
CA ILE A 208 -3.78 -5.42 15.99
C ILE A 208 -4.21 -4.84 14.64
N LYS A 209 -3.79 -3.60 14.35
CA LYS A 209 -3.95 -2.97 13.03
C LYS A 209 -2.75 -3.23 12.16
N VAL A 210 -2.95 -3.94 11.05
CA VAL A 210 -1.91 -4.16 10.03
C VAL A 210 -2.16 -3.21 8.86
N LYS A 211 -1.29 -2.23 8.68
CA LYS A 211 -1.42 -1.19 7.64
C LYS A 211 -0.92 -1.68 6.28
N SER A 212 0.14 -2.49 6.27
CA SER A 212 0.76 -3.02 5.05
C SER A 212 1.54 -4.30 5.35
N PHE A 213 1.99 -5.02 4.31
CA PHE A 213 2.84 -6.19 4.43
C PHE A 213 4.25 -5.89 3.91
N GLY A 214 5.09 -5.26 4.75
CA GLY A 214 6.52 -5.02 4.51
C GLY A 214 7.42 -6.15 5.02
N GLU A 215 8.73 -6.00 4.88
CA GLU A 215 9.72 -6.96 5.41
C GLU A 215 9.67 -7.07 6.93
N THR A 216 9.33 -5.98 7.63
CA THR A 216 9.29 -5.90 9.09
C THR A 216 7.95 -6.34 9.69
N THR A 217 6.93 -6.64 8.88
CA THR A 217 5.57 -6.92 9.37
C THR A 217 5.52 -8.10 10.33
N TYR A 218 6.18 -9.21 10.01
CA TYR A 218 6.13 -10.38 10.88
C TYR A 218 6.88 -10.17 12.22
N PRO A 219 8.10 -9.62 12.26
CA PRO A 219 8.73 -9.22 13.53
C PRO A 219 7.87 -8.23 14.35
N GLU A 220 7.26 -7.22 13.71
CA GLU A 220 6.36 -6.28 14.40
C GLU A 220 5.12 -6.99 14.96
N MET A 221 4.57 -7.98 14.23
CA MET A 221 3.44 -8.79 14.68
C MET A 221 3.80 -9.60 15.94
N LEU A 222 4.99 -10.19 15.98
CA LEU A 222 5.46 -10.93 17.18
C LEU A 222 5.60 -10.01 18.38
N ILE A 223 6.10 -8.79 18.20
CA ILE A 223 6.18 -7.77 19.26
C ILE A 223 4.79 -7.39 19.74
N ALA A 224 3.84 -7.18 18.81
CA ALA A 224 2.44 -6.86 19.12
C ALA A 224 1.77 -7.99 19.93
N LEU A 225 1.93 -9.23 19.50
CA LEU A 225 1.42 -10.41 20.22
C LEU A 225 2.02 -10.56 21.61
N ALA A 226 3.33 -10.32 21.76
CA ALA A 226 3.99 -10.33 23.05
C ALA A 226 3.47 -9.24 24.00
N LYS A 227 3.22 -8.01 23.49
CA LYS A 227 2.58 -6.93 24.26
C LYS A 227 1.21 -7.36 24.77
N LEU A 228 0.34 -7.85 23.90
CA LEU A 228 -1.01 -8.29 24.26
C LEU A 228 -0.99 -9.50 25.22
N SER A 229 0.00 -10.41 25.08
CA SER A 229 0.17 -11.54 25.98
C SER A 229 0.48 -11.11 27.42
N GLN A 230 1.26 -10.05 27.60
CA GLN A 230 1.51 -9.45 28.91
C GLN A 230 0.25 -8.81 29.51
N GLU A 231 -0.69 -8.35 28.67
CA GLU A 231 -1.97 -7.80 29.07
C GLU A 231 -3.05 -8.89 29.25
N GLY A 232 -2.74 -10.16 28.93
CA GLY A 232 -3.60 -11.31 29.20
C GLY A 232 -4.73 -11.53 28.21
N PHE A 233 -4.56 -11.15 26.93
CA PHE A 233 -5.60 -11.37 25.93
C PHE A 233 -5.94 -12.86 25.73
N THR A 234 -7.19 -13.15 25.48
CA THR A 234 -7.70 -14.50 25.20
C THR A 234 -8.43 -14.57 23.84
N ASN A 235 -8.75 -13.44 23.24
CA ASN A 235 -9.34 -13.29 21.92
C ASN A 235 -8.53 -12.28 21.12
N LEU A 236 -8.51 -12.40 19.79
CA LEU A 236 -7.73 -11.50 18.94
C LEU A 236 -8.52 -11.00 17.73
N VAL A 237 -8.46 -9.69 17.50
CA VAL A 237 -8.89 -9.04 16.27
C VAL A 237 -7.68 -8.61 15.47
N ILE A 238 -7.55 -9.07 14.21
CA ILE A 238 -6.61 -8.56 13.22
C ILE A 238 -7.37 -7.71 12.22
N ASP A 239 -7.01 -6.43 12.14
CA ASP A 239 -7.66 -5.48 11.24
C ASP A 239 -6.80 -5.24 10.00
N LEU A 240 -7.30 -5.73 8.84
CA LEU A 240 -6.72 -5.56 7.51
C LEU A 240 -7.48 -4.55 6.65
N ARG A 241 -8.45 -3.82 7.21
CA ARG A 241 -9.19 -2.80 6.45
C ARG A 241 -8.21 -1.74 5.93
N ASP A 242 -8.39 -1.30 4.68
CA ASP A 242 -7.55 -0.33 3.98
C ASP A 242 -6.07 -0.75 3.82
N ASN A 243 -5.77 -2.05 3.97
CA ASN A 243 -4.45 -2.61 3.74
C ASN A 243 -4.35 -3.15 2.31
N THR A 244 -3.67 -2.43 1.44
CA THR A 244 -3.52 -2.76 0.01
C THR A 244 -2.58 -3.95 -0.27
N GLY A 245 -2.02 -4.57 0.79
CA GLY A 245 -1.15 -5.73 0.68
C GLY A 245 0.34 -5.39 0.86
N GLY A 246 1.17 -6.03 0.07
CA GLY A 246 2.62 -5.96 0.11
C GLY A 246 3.27 -7.32 -0.18
N TYR A 247 4.30 -7.69 0.58
CA TYR A 247 5.00 -8.95 0.39
C TYR A 247 4.14 -10.18 0.75
N MET A 248 4.02 -11.12 -0.19
CA MET A 248 3.36 -12.40 0.01
C MET A 248 3.99 -13.20 1.17
N ASN A 249 5.32 -13.21 1.27
CA ASN A 249 6.02 -13.94 2.31
C ASN A 249 5.65 -13.47 3.72
N SER A 250 5.46 -12.16 3.91
CA SER A 250 5.06 -11.61 5.20
C SER A 250 3.65 -12.06 5.60
N ALA A 251 2.73 -12.16 4.64
CA ALA A 251 1.39 -12.71 4.89
C ALA A 251 1.42 -14.20 5.22
N ILE A 252 2.30 -14.97 4.55
CA ILE A 252 2.51 -16.40 4.83
C ILE A 252 3.06 -16.59 6.25
N GLN A 253 4.07 -15.82 6.64
CA GLN A 253 4.65 -15.87 7.98
C GLN A 253 3.62 -15.52 9.06
N MET A 254 2.81 -14.47 8.84
CA MET A 254 1.73 -14.14 9.76
C MET A 254 0.68 -15.24 9.85
N ALA A 255 0.30 -15.89 8.73
CA ALA A 255 -0.67 -16.97 8.72
C ALA A 255 -0.16 -18.21 9.47
N ASN A 256 1.14 -18.45 9.44
CA ASN A 256 1.80 -19.53 10.19
C ASN A 256 1.54 -19.46 11.69
N GLU A 257 1.44 -18.26 12.29
CA GLU A 257 1.17 -18.09 13.72
C GLU A 257 -0.15 -18.73 14.16
N PHE A 258 -1.10 -18.84 13.23
CA PHE A 258 -2.48 -19.22 13.54
C PHE A 258 -2.89 -20.59 12.98
N LEU A 259 -2.09 -21.20 12.11
CA LEU A 259 -2.44 -22.46 11.46
C LEU A 259 -1.64 -23.64 12.00
N PRO A 260 -2.28 -24.79 12.24
CA PRO A 260 -1.55 -26.02 12.57
C PRO A 260 -0.74 -26.51 11.36
N LYS A 261 0.23 -27.38 11.63
CA LYS A 261 1.15 -27.91 10.61
C LYS A 261 0.43 -28.51 9.39
N ASN A 262 1.01 -28.32 8.21
CA ASN A 262 0.55 -28.86 6.91
C ASN A 262 -0.81 -28.31 6.45
N LYS A 263 -1.27 -27.16 6.93
CA LYS A 263 -2.41 -26.46 6.34
C LYS A 263 -1.90 -25.60 5.18
N LEU A 264 -2.52 -25.75 4.00
CA LEU A 264 -2.21 -24.88 2.88
C LEU A 264 -2.59 -23.44 3.22
N ILE A 265 -1.66 -22.48 3.01
CA ILE A 265 -1.89 -21.06 3.18
C ILE A 265 -2.31 -20.44 1.84
N VAL A 266 -1.53 -20.71 0.82
CA VAL A 266 -1.70 -20.21 -0.54
C VAL A 266 -0.93 -21.10 -1.51
N TYR A 267 -1.33 -21.15 -2.78
CA TYR A 267 -0.46 -21.67 -3.83
C TYR A 267 -0.48 -20.75 -5.06
N THR A 268 0.57 -20.81 -5.86
CA THR A 268 0.74 -19.99 -7.06
C THR A 268 0.86 -20.85 -8.31
N ILE A 269 0.32 -20.37 -9.43
CA ILE A 269 0.48 -20.98 -10.74
C ILE A 269 0.64 -19.89 -11.80
N GLY A 270 1.64 -20.02 -12.67
CA GLY A 270 1.87 -19.17 -13.82
C GLY A 270 2.24 -19.98 -15.06
N ARG A 271 2.25 -19.32 -16.23
CA ARG A 271 2.59 -19.97 -17.50
C ARG A 271 3.97 -20.63 -17.50
N LYS A 272 4.95 -19.97 -16.88
CA LYS A 272 6.34 -20.44 -16.72
C LYS A 272 6.71 -20.77 -15.28
N SER A 273 5.74 -20.63 -14.36
CA SER A 273 5.89 -20.93 -12.95
C SER A 273 4.94 -22.08 -12.61
N PRO A 274 5.44 -23.31 -12.47
CA PRO A 274 4.60 -24.44 -12.09
C PRO A 274 3.97 -24.20 -10.71
N ARG A 275 2.98 -25.00 -10.35
CA ARG A 275 2.31 -24.91 -9.06
C ARG A 275 3.34 -24.97 -7.92
N GLN A 276 3.30 -23.96 -7.05
CA GLN A 276 4.08 -23.88 -5.83
C GLN A 276 3.14 -23.71 -4.64
N ASP A 277 3.15 -24.69 -3.75
CA ASP A 277 2.35 -24.71 -2.53
C ASP A 277 3.14 -24.10 -1.36
N PHE A 278 2.46 -23.32 -0.51
CA PHE A 278 3.00 -22.75 0.71
C PHE A 278 2.18 -23.25 1.90
N PRO A 279 2.56 -24.41 2.48
CA PRO A 279 1.91 -24.94 3.67
C PRO A 279 2.42 -24.26 4.94
N SER A 280 1.63 -24.32 6.01
CA SER A 280 2.05 -23.92 7.35
C SER A 280 3.01 -24.94 7.96
N ASP A 281 3.97 -24.45 8.76
CA ASP A 281 4.98 -25.26 9.44
C ASP A 281 4.54 -25.78 10.84
N GLY A 282 3.50 -25.16 11.42
CA GLY A 282 2.93 -25.52 12.72
C GLY A 282 3.70 -25.04 13.93
N HIS A 283 4.67 -24.11 13.75
CA HIS A 283 5.45 -23.55 14.86
C HIS A 283 4.78 -22.37 15.55
N GLY A 284 3.68 -21.84 14.99
CA GLY A 284 2.95 -20.70 15.54
C GLY A 284 2.36 -20.96 16.92
N SER A 285 2.40 -19.95 17.77
CA SER A 285 1.99 -20.05 19.18
C SER A 285 0.49 -19.83 19.38
N TYR A 286 -0.21 -19.24 18.41
CA TYR A 286 -1.59 -18.78 18.55
C TYR A 286 -2.62 -19.60 17.75
N GLN A 287 -2.33 -20.88 17.49
CA GLN A 287 -3.15 -21.78 16.67
C GLN A 287 -4.57 -21.98 17.22
N LYS A 288 -4.78 -21.83 18.53
CA LYS A 288 -6.06 -22.11 19.21
C LYS A 288 -6.82 -20.86 19.69
N ILE A 289 -6.21 -19.67 19.55
CA ILE A 289 -6.85 -18.44 20.02
C ILE A 289 -8.10 -18.13 19.17
N PRO A 290 -9.24 -17.74 19.75
CA PRO A 290 -10.37 -17.19 19.02
C PRO A 290 -9.90 -15.97 18.21
N LEU A 291 -10.07 -16.02 16.88
CA LEU A 291 -9.56 -15.03 15.94
C LEU A 291 -10.69 -14.50 15.05
N VAL A 292 -10.74 -13.19 14.94
CA VAL A 292 -11.56 -12.46 13.96
C VAL A 292 -10.64 -11.64 13.08
N VAL A 293 -10.89 -11.65 11.77
CA VAL A 293 -10.18 -10.83 10.79
C VAL A 293 -11.13 -9.83 10.17
N LEU A 294 -10.77 -8.54 10.22
CA LEU A 294 -11.56 -7.48 9.61
C LEU A 294 -11.02 -7.13 8.24
N ILE A 295 -11.90 -7.04 7.24
CA ILE A 295 -11.59 -6.64 5.88
C ILE A 295 -12.59 -5.61 5.36
N ASN A 296 -12.17 -4.86 4.34
CA ASN A 296 -13.05 -4.00 3.55
C ASN A 296 -12.59 -3.96 2.08
N GLU A 297 -13.22 -3.15 1.28
CA GLU A 297 -12.91 -2.94 -0.15
C GLU A 297 -11.48 -2.47 -0.43
N GLY A 298 -10.81 -1.87 0.55
CA GLY A 298 -9.38 -1.49 0.49
C GLY A 298 -8.42 -2.63 0.85
N SER A 299 -8.91 -3.77 1.35
CA SER A 299 -8.09 -4.95 1.65
C SER A 299 -7.73 -5.67 0.36
N ALA A 300 -6.44 -5.75 -0.01
CA ALA A 300 -6.00 -6.31 -1.29
C ALA A 300 -4.76 -7.20 -1.18
N SER A 301 -4.53 -8.06 -2.18
CA SER A 301 -3.27 -8.80 -2.37
C SER A 301 -2.86 -9.65 -1.15
N ALA A 302 -1.74 -9.34 -0.47
CA ALA A 302 -1.26 -10.06 0.73
C ALA A 302 -2.30 -10.09 1.87
N SER A 303 -3.13 -9.05 2.01
CA SER A 303 -4.27 -9.04 2.95
C SER A 303 -5.29 -10.13 2.60
N GLU A 304 -5.52 -10.33 1.31
CA GLU A 304 -6.45 -11.36 0.81
C GLU A 304 -5.86 -12.76 0.92
N ILE A 305 -4.54 -12.91 0.82
CA ILE A 305 -3.85 -14.18 1.11
C ILE A 305 -4.07 -14.57 2.56
N PHE A 306 -3.83 -13.64 3.50
CA PHE A 306 -4.03 -13.90 4.93
C PHE A 306 -5.50 -14.20 5.24
N ALA A 307 -6.43 -13.33 4.82
CA ALA A 307 -7.86 -13.50 5.07
C ALA A 307 -8.41 -14.78 4.43
N GLY A 308 -8.01 -15.08 3.19
CA GLY A 308 -8.40 -16.30 2.46
C GLY A 308 -7.85 -17.57 3.11
N ALA A 309 -6.61 -17.54 3.60
CA ALA A 309 -6.02 -18.67 4.34
C ALA A 309 -6.80 -18.94 5.64
N MET A 310 -7.17 -17.90 6.38
CA MET A 310 -7.95 -18.02 7.61
C MET A 310 -9.38 -18.52 7.33
N GLN A 311 -10.02 -17.98 6.29
CA GLN A 311 -11.39 -18.34 5.92
C GLN A 311 -11.48 -19.79 5.41
N ASP A 312 -10.63 -20.18 4.46
CA ASP A 312 -10.73 -21.46 3.77
C ASP A 312 -10.27 -22.65 4.63
N ASN A 313 -9.39 -22.39 5.62
CA ASN A 313 -9.05 -23.37 6.67
C ASN A 313 -10.03 -23.36 7.85
N ASP A 314 -11.09 -22.56 7.80
CA ASP A 314 -12.05 -22.39 8.90
C ASP A 314 -11.42 -22.01 10.23
N ARG A 315 -10.31 -21.24 10.15
CA ARG A 315 -9.50 -20.86 11.30
C ARG A 315 -10.02 -19.61 12.02
N ALA A 316 -10.64 -18.71 11.28
CA ALA A 316 -11.16 -17.44 11.79
C ALA A 316 -12.47 -17.06 11.13
N THR A 317 -13.24 -16.20 11.80
CA THR A 317 -14.40 -15.53 11.20
C THR A 317 -13.96 -14.22 10.55
N ILE A 318 -14.30 -14.03 9.29
CA ILE A 318 -14.00 -12.82 8.51
C ILE A 318 -15.18 -11.88 8.59
N ILE A 319 -14.96 -10.64 9.04
CA ILE A 319 -16.02 -9.63 9.24
C ILE A 319 -15.73 -8.36 8.45
N GLY A 320 -16.78 -7.75 7.91
CA GLY A 320 -16.70 -6.45 7.23
C GLY A 320 -17.35 -6.43 5.85
N ARG A 321 -16.63 -5.93 4.84
CA ARG A 321 -17.10 -5.88 3.44
C ARG A 321 -16.16 -6.63 2.52
N ARG A 322 -16.65 -6.99 1.33
CA ARG A 322 -15.89 -7.75 0.33
C ARG A 322 -14.59 -7.00 -0.04
N SER A 323 -13.48 -7.73 -0.07
CA SER A 323 -12.15 -7.20 -0.39
C SER A 323 -12.02 -6.76 -1.87
N PHE A 324 -10.85 -6.29 -2.24
CA PHE A 324 -10.57 -5.70 -3.55
C PHE A 324 -10.62 -6.71 -4.71
N GLY A 325 -10.02 -7.89 -4.54
CA GLY A 325 -9.92 -8.92 -5.58
C GLY A 325 -8.65 -8.85 -6.42
N LYS A 326 -7.47 -8.70 -5.79
CA LYS A 326 -6.18 -8.78 -6.48
C LYS A 326 -5.52 -10.13 -6.20
N GLY A 327 -5.64 -11.06 -7.16
CA GLY A 327 -5.10 -12.42 -7.10
C GLY A 327 -3.87 -12.66 -7.98
N LEU A 328 -3.06 -11.63 -8.24
CA LEU A 328 -1.89 -11.66 -9.12
C LEU A 328 -0.60 -11.63 -8.32
N VAL A 329 0.38 -12.46 -8.76
CA VAL A 329 1.75 -12.47 -8.24
C VAL A 329 2.64 -11.70 -9.19
N GLN A 330 3.32 -10.71 -8.66
CA GLN A 330 4.20 -9.83 -9.42
C GLN A 330 5.66 -10.08 -9.06
N GLN A 331 6.53 -10.03 -10.07
CA GLN A 331 7.98 -10.02 -9.92
C GLN A 331 8.53 -8.67 -10.34
N GLN A 332 9.46 -8.16 -9.55
CA GLN A 332 10.19 -6.93 -9.86
C GLN A 332 11.49 -7.29 -10.56
N LEU A 333 11.74 -6.67 -11.70
CA LEU A 333 12.92 -6.84 -12.53
C LEU A 333 13.56 -5.47 -12.76
N SER A 334 14.85 -5.31 -12.43
CA SER A 334 15.58 -4.04 -12.57
C SER A 334 16.34 -3.99 -13.88
N PHE A 335 16.36 -2.82 -14.49
CA PHE A 335 17.19 -2.50 -15.63
C PHE A 335 18.53 -1.87 -15.20
N PRO A 336 19.56 -1.89 -16.09
CA PRO A 336 20.88 -1.32 -15.78
C PRO A 336 20.88 0.18 -15.48
N ASP A 337 19.91 0.93 -16.01
CA ASP A 337 19.72 2.38 -15.78
C ASP A 337 19.09 2.71 -14.43
N GLY A 338 18.72 1.66 -13.64
CA GLY A 338 18.07 1.78 -12.35
C GLY A 338 16.54 1.83 -12.43
N SER A 339 15.94 1.87 -13.61
CA SER A 339 14.50 1.68 -13.77
C SER A 339 14.11 0.22 -13.53
N MET A 340 12.83 -0.08 -13.36
CA MET A 340 12.36 -1.43 -13.11
C MET A 340 10.98 -1.70 -13.69
N ILE A 341 10.71 -2.96 -13.94
CA ILE A 341 9.37 -3.46 -14.27
C ILE A 341 8.86 -4.29 -13.12
N ARG A 342 7.61 -4.08 -12.75
CA ARG A 342 6.84 -5.02 -11.93
C ARG A 342 5.90 -5.76 -12.85
N LEU A 343 6.21 -7.03 -13.12
CA LEU A 343 5.51 -7.86 -14.09
C LEU A 343 4.70 -8.95 -13.41
N THR A 344 3.45 -9.14 -13.81
CA THR A 344 2.62 -10.27 -13.38
C THR A 344 3.12 -11.57 -14.00
N ILE A 345 3.53 -12.51 -13.13
CA ILE A 345 4.12 -13.81 -13.55
C ILE A 345 3.26 -15.02 -13.21
N ALA A 346 2.33 -14.88 -12.26
CA ALA A 346 1.47 -15.95 -11.79
C ALA A 346 0.16 -15.41 -11.20
N ARG A 347 -0.79 -16.31 -10.96
CA ARG A 347 -1.94 -16.08 -10.09
C ARG A 347 -1.77 -16.86 -8.80
N TYR A 348 -2.34 -16.34 -7.70
CA TYR A 348 -2.41 -17.10 -6.47
C TYR A 348 -3.84 -17.60 -6.20
N TYR A 349 -3.90 -18.68 -5.47
CA TYR A 349 -5.10 -19.42 -5.14
C TYR A 349 -5.14 -19.69 -3.64
N THR A 350 -6.31 -19.57 -3.06
CA THR A 350 -6.54 -19.85 -1.64
C THR A 350 -6.61 -21.36 -1.38
N PRO A 351 -6.61 -21.83 -0.14
CA PRO A 351 -6.66 -23.26 0.17
C PRO A 351 -7.83 -24.03 -0.45
N SER A 352 -8.98 -23.40 -0.65
CA SER A 352 -10.13 -24.03 -1.32
C SER A 352 -9.95 -24.19 -2.83
N GLY A 353 -8.89 -23.63 -3.40
CA GLY A 353 -8.60 -23.69 -4.85
C GLY A 353 -9.15 -22.52 -5.65
N ARG A 354 -9.80 -21.53 -5.02
CA ARG A 354 -10.34 -20.37 -5.72
C ARG A 354 -9.27 -19.32 -6.02
N CYS A 355 -9.28 -18.81 -7.26
CA CYS A 355 -8.60 -17.58 -7.61
C CYS A 355 -9.53 -16.40 -7.26
N ILE A 356 -9.04 -15.45 -6.47
CA ILE A 356 -9.85 -14.32 -6.02
C ILE A 356 -9.74 -13.11 -6.95
N GLN A 357 -8.93 -13.20 -8.01
CA GLN A 357 -8.74 -12.11 -8.98
C GLN A 357 -10.07 -11.69 -9.59
N LYS A 358 -10.44 -10.42 -9.43
CA LYS A 358 -11.59 -9.84 -10.12
C LYS A 358 -11.34 -9.77 -11.64
N PRO A 359 -12.38 -9.83 -12.48
CA PRO A 359 -12.23 -9.77 -13.94
C PRO A 359 -11.52 -8.51 -14.39
N PHE A 360 -10.73 -8.62 -15.45
CA PHE A 360 -10.18 -7.49 -16.20
C PHE A 360 -10.05 -7.87 -17.69
N THR A 361 -10.05 -6.88 -18.56
CA THR A 361 -9.81 -7.05 -19.99
C THR A 361 -8.44 -6.48 -20.33
N ALA A 362 -7.58 -7.26 -20.98
CA ALA A 362 -6.28 -6.80 -21.44
C ALA A 362 -6.45 -5.60 -22.40
N GLY A 363 -5.70 -4.52 -22.17
CA GLY A 363 -5.79 -3.29 -22.97
C GLY A 363 -6.97 -2.37 -22.65
N ASP A 364 -7.90 -2.79 -21.78
CA ASP A 364 -9.02 -1.96 -21.31
C ASP A 364 -9.15 -2.08 -19.78
N ASN A 365 -8.54 -1.15 -19.08
CA ASN A 365 -8.50 -1.13 -17.62
C ASN A 365 -9.65 -0.32 -16.98
N LYS A 366 -10.51 0.32 -17.79
CA LYS A 366 -11.53 1.23 -17.28
C LYS A 366 -12.48 0.58 -16.29
N ASP A 367 -13.08 -0.54 -16.66
CA ASP A 367 -14.01 -1.27 -15.79
C ASP A 367 -13.32 -1.76 -14.51
N TYR A 368 -12.03 -2.10 -14.61
CA TYR A 368 -11.24 -2.53 -13.47
C TYR A 368 -10.97 -1.40 -12.47
N GLU A 369 -10.67 -0.19 -12.96
CA GLU A 369 -10.43 1.00 -12.14
C GLU A 369 -11.72 1.53 -11.52
N GLU A 370 -12.82 1.50 -12.27
CA GLU A 370 -14.13 1.96 -11.83
C GLU A 370 -14.91 0.92 -10.98
N ASP A 371 -14.38 -0.29 -10.77
CA ASP A 371 -15.06 -1.37 -10.04
C ASP A 371 -15.55 -0.93 -8.65
N LEU A 372 -14.72 -0.25 -7.87
CA LEU A 372 -15.13 0.21 -6.53
C LEU A 372 -16.27 1.22 -6.59
N LEU A 373 -16.26 2.11 -7.56
CA LEU A 373 -17.34 3.07 -7.78
C LEU A 373 -18.62 2.35 -8.20
N THR A 374 -18.51 1.39 -9.11
CA THR A 374 -19.61 0.55 -9.57
C THR A 374 -20.24 -0.24 -8.43
N ARG A 375 -19.42 -0.86 -7.56
CA ARG A 375 -19.86 -1.59 -6.36
C ARG A 375 -20.59 -0.68 -5.40
N TYR A 376 -20.08 0.53 -5.16
CA TYR A 376 -20.72 1.54 -4.33
C TYR A 376 -22.08 1.96 -4.89
N GLN A 377 -22.17 2.25 -6.20
CA GLN A 377 -23.40 2.66 -6.88
C GLN A 377 -24.48 1.56 -6.85
N HIS A 378 -24.06 0.28 -6.94
CA HIS A 378 -24.96 -0.86 -6.87
C HIS A 378 -25.35 -1.23 -5.43
N GLY A 379 -24.91 -0.49 -4.42
CA GLY A 379 -25.31 -0.68 -3.03
C GLY A 379 -24.56 -1.78 -2.29
N GLU A 380 -23.49 -2.33 -2.85
CA GLU A 380 -22.73 -3.43 -2.23
C GLU A 380 -22.13 -3.05 -0.87
N PHE A 381 -21.85 -1.76 -0.64
CA PHE A 381 -21.30 -1.30 0.65
C PHE A 381 -22.37 -1.20 1.74
N PHE A 382 -23.65 -1.28 1.36
CA PHE A 382 -24.78 -1.07 2.25
C PHE A 382 -25.63 -2.32 2.46
N SER A 383 -25.55 -3.32 1.56
CA SER A 383 -26.34 -4.55 1.63
C SER A 383 -25.54 -5.76 1.14
N GLN A 384 -25.61 -6.83 1.93
CA GLN A 384 -25.04 -8.13 1.55
C GLN A 384 -25.69 -8.72 0.28
N ASP A 385 -26.99 -8.49 0.10
CA ASP A 385 -27.75 -9.00 -1.05
C ASP A 385 -27.34 -8.35 -2.38
N SER A 386 -26.64 -7.21 -2.31
CA SER A 386 -26.10 -6.52 -3.49
C SER A 386 -24.75 -7.08 -3.95
N ILE A 387 -24.15 -8.03 -3.22
CA ILE A 387 -22.87 -8.64 -3.57
C ILE A 387 -23.08 -9.58 -4.76
N LYS A 388 -22.45 -9.23 -5.89
CA LYS A 388 -22.42 -10.09 -7.09
C LYS A 388 -21.24 -11.03 -7.04
N HIS A 389 -21.49 -12.33 -7.18
CA HIS A 389 -20.45 -13.35 -7.29
C HIS A 389 -20.15 -13.60 -8.77
N HIS A 390 -18.92 -13.31 -9.20
CA HIS A 390 -18.50 -13.43 -10.60
C HIS A 390 -17.86 -14.76 -10.95
N GLY A 391 -17.47 -15.54 -9.95
CA GLY A 391 -16.76 -16.82 -10.12
C GLY A 391 -17.51 -18.02 -9.57
N PRO A 392 -16.96 -19.23 -9.78
CA PRO A 392 -17.54 -20.46 -9.27
C PRO A 392 -17.54 -20.53 -7.75
N ALA A 393 -18.43 -21.36 -7.21
CA ALA A 393 -18.48 -21.69 -5.79
C ALA A 393 -17.42 -22.76 -5.45
N TYR A 394 -16.79 -22.58 -4.30
CA TYR A 394 -15.83 -23.51 -3.69
C TYR A 394 -16.27 -23.82 -2.27
N HIS A 395 -15.57 -24.75 -1.61
CA HIS A 395 -15.88 -25.14 -0.26
C HIS A 395 -14.66 -25.05 0.65
N THR A 396 -14.86 -24.53 1.86
CA THR A 396 -13.85 -24.54 2.91
C THR A 396 -13.62 -25.94 3.47
N SER A 397 -12.68 -26.10 4.39
CA SER A 397 -12.34 -27.39 5.01
C SER A 397 -13.55 -28.08 5.68
N ILE A 398 -14.52 -27.32 6.21
CA ILE A 398 -15.74 -27.87 6.84
C ILE A 398 -16.98 -27.80 5.93
N GLY A 399 -16.81 -27.38 4.66
CA GLY A 399 -17.87 -27.37 3.66
C GLY A 399 -18.71 -26.10 3.59
N ARG A 400 -18.24 -24.95 4.13
CA ARG A 400 -18.87 -23.65 3.90
C ARG A 400 -18.64 -23.19 2.45
N THR A 401 -19.64 -22.57 1.84
CA THR A 401 -19.51 -22.06 0.47
C THR A 401 -18.76 -20.74 0.47
N VAL A 402 -17.77 -20.62 -0.41
CA VAL A 402 -16.98 -19.41 -0.70
C VAL A 402 -16.87 -19.23 -2.21
N TYR A 403 -16.64 -18.01 -2.69
CA TYR A 403 -16.66 -17.70 -4.12
C TYR A 403 -15.30 -17.19 -4.61
N GLY A 404 -14.96 -17.53 -5.85
CA GLY A 404 -13.81 -16.98 -6.56
C GLY A 404 -14.16 -15.76 -7.41
N GLY A 405 -13.17 -15.18 -8.08
CA GLY A 405 -13.37 -14.17 -9.13
C GLY A 405 -13.78 -12.77 -8.65
N GLY A 406 -13.64 -12.44 -7.37
CA GLY A 406 -14.08 -11.13 -6.89
C GLY A 406 -13.64 -10.77 -5.46
N GLY A 407 -12.45 -11.19 -5.05
CA GLY A 407 -11.95 -10.96 -3.68
C GLY A 407 -12.50 -11.94 -2.64
N ILE A 408 -12.29 -11.61 -1.39
CA ILE A 408 -12.77 -12.36 -0.21
C ILE A 408 -14.09 -11.75 0.25
N THR A 409 -15.17 -12.51 0.15
CA THR A 409 -16.47 -12.14 0.75
C THR A 409 -16.44 -12.47 2.23
N PRO A 410 -16.77 -11.54 3.15
CA PRO A 410 -16.74 -11.81 4.57
C PRO A 410 -17.81 -12.84 4.98
N ASP A 411 -17.57 -13.55 6.08
CA ASP A 411 -18.52 -14.47 6.67
C ASP A 411 -19.67 -13.71 7.34
N ILE A 412 -19.36 -12.53 7.86
CA ILE A 412 -20.33 -11.62 8.48
C ILE A 412 -20.16 -10.24 7.83
N PHE A 413 -21.18 -9.86 7.09
CA PHE A 413 -21.23 -8.54 6.46
C PHE A 413 -21.56 -7.45 7.49
N VAL A 414 -20.85 -6.33 7.41
CA VAL A 414 -21.14 -5.11 8.17
C VAL A 414 -21.19 -3.94 7.18
N ALA A 415 -22.37 -3.36 7.03
CA ALA A 415 -22.60 -2.22 6.14
C ALA A 415 -21.75 -1.00 6.52
N GLU A 416 -21.45 -0.17 5.54
CA GLU A 416 -20.88 1.16 5.79
C GLU A 416 -21.91 2.03 6.53
N ASP A 417 -21.48 2.65 7.63
CA ASP A 417 -22.35 3.56 8.38
C ASP A 417 -22.39 4.94 7.70
N THR A 418 -23.51 5.25 7.09
CA THR A 418 -23.78 6.55 6.46
C THR A 418 -24.72 7.43 7.29
N LEU A 419 -25.07 7.01 8.51
CA LEU A 419 -25.96 7.76 9.37
C LEU A 419 -25.37 9.15 9.68
N GLY A 420 -26.13 10.19 9.39
CA GLY A 420 -25.68 11.56 9.61
C GLY A 420 -24.76 12.14 8.51
N MET A 421 -24.46 11.43 7.43
CA MET A 421 -23.71 11.97 6.29
C MET A 421 -24.56 12.97 5.48
N THR A 422 -24.55 14.22 5.89
CA THR A 422 -25.19 15.30 5.13
C THR A 422 -24.28 15.87 4.03
N SER A 423 -24.84 16.64 3.07
CA SER A 423 -24.03 17.34 2.07
C SER A 423 -23.04 18.34 2.69
N TYR A 424 -23.37 18.95 3.84
CA TYR A 424 -22.45 19.82 4.56
C TYR A 424 -21.22 19.03 5.06
N TYR A 425 -21.44 17.86 5.68
CA TYR A 425 -20.35 16.98 6.12
C TYR A 425 -19.46 16.55 4.94
N LYS A 426 -20.08 16.09 3.85
CA LYS A 426 -19.33 15.67 2.65
C LYS A 426 -18.47 16.81 2.09
N GLN A 427 -19.04 18.02 1.93
CA GLN A 427 -18.29 19.19 1.47
C GLN A 427 -17.16 19.58 2.43
N ALA A 428 -17.39 19.56 3.74
CA ALA A 428 -16.38 19.87 4.76
C ALA A 428 -15.21 18.87 4.72
N ALA A 429 -15.51 17.58 4.55
CA ALA A 429 -14.51 16.52 4.45
C ALA A 429 -13.70 16.62 3.14
N MET A 430 -14.38 16.71 1.98
CA MET A 430 -13.75 16.75 0.65
C MET A 430 -12.93 18.01 0.40
N SER A 431 -13.36 19.18 0.94
CA SER A 431 -12.59 20.42 0.85
C SER A 431 -11.35 20.47 1.74
N GLY A 432 -11.14 19.46 2.61
CA GLY A 432 -10.04 19.44 3.56
C GLY A 432 -10.18 20.43 4.73
N LEU A 433 -11.32 21.14 4.85
CA LEU A 433 -11.53 22.15 5.90
C LEU A 433 -11.47 21.56 7.31
N ILE A 434 -11.94 20.32 7.50
CA ILE A 434 -11.86 19.63 8.80
C ILE A 434 -10.39 19.43 9.20
N LEU A 435 -9.56 18.95 8.26
CA LEU A 435 -8.12 18.75 8.52
C LEU A 435 -7.42 20.08 8.84
N GLN A 436 -7.73 21.12 8.06
CA GLN A 436 -7.16 22.46 8.27
C GLN A 436 -7.55 23.05 9.63
N TYR A 437 -8.82 22.89 10.01
CA TYR A 437 -9.31 23.34 11.32
C TYR A 437 -8.63 22.57 12.46
N ALA A 438 -8.63 21.24 12.39
CA ALA A 438 -8.03 20.39 13.43
C ALA A 438 -6.55 20.76 13.65
N PHE A 439 -5.80 20.97 12.57
CA PHE A 439 -4.42 21.42 12.65
C PHE A 439 -4.30 22.82 13.30
N THR A 440 -5.13 23.78 12.87
CA THR A 440 -5.14 25.14 13.41
C THR A 440 -5.49 25.15 14.90
N TYR A 441 -6.49 24.35 15.29
CA TYR A 441 -6.88 24.18 16.69
C TYR A 441 -5.74 23.59 17.51
N THR A 442 -5.10 22.55 17.00
CA THR A 442 -3.95 21.92 17.66
C THR A 442 -2.82 22.92 17.89
N ASP A 443 -2.43 23.69 16.86
CA ASP A 443 -1.34 24.65 16.96
C ASP A 443 -1.63 25.76 17.99
N ASN A 444 -2.84 26.31 17.95
CA ASN A 444 -3.25 27.40 18.84
C ASN A 444 -3.37 26.96 20.31
N ASN A 445 -3.67 25.68 20.55
CA ASN A 445 -3.90 25.14 21.89
C ASN A 445 -2.80 24.17 22.36
N ARG A 446 -1.69 24.05 21.63
CA ARG A 446 -0.63 23.06 21.88
C ARG A 446 -0.11 23.05 23.32
N PRO A 447 0.14 24.19 24.01
CA PRO A 447 0.59 24.18 25.41
C PRO A 447 -0.40 23.46 26.33
N LYS A 448 -1.72 23.68 26.12
CA LYS A 448 -2.76 23.05 26.91
C LYS A 448 -2.92 21.57 26.52
N LEU A 449 -2.93 21.25 25.21
CA LEU A 449 -3.10 19.88 24.71
C LEU A 449 -1.94 18.98 25.14
N ASN A 450 -0.72 19.50 25.25
CA ASN A 450 0.45 18.75 25.72
C ASN A 450 0.34 18.24 27.16
N THR A 451 -0.64 18.71 27.95
CA THR A 451 -0.88 18.20 29.30
C THR A 451 -1.58 16.83 29.30
N TYR A 452 -2.24 16.46 28.20
CA TYR A 452 -2.93 15.18 28.03
C TYR A 452 -1.98 14.19 27.36
N LYS A 453 -1.75 13.03 27.99
CA LYS A 453 -0.76 12.03 27.55
C LYS A 453 -1.37 10.75 26.99
N ASP A 454 -2.67 10.60 27.11
CA ASP A 454 -3.43 9.43 26.65
C ASP A 454 -4.69 9.85 25.90
N MET A 455 -5.22 8.91 25.09
CA MET A 455 -6.38 9.12 24.23
C MET A 455 -7.63 9.46 25.05
N MET A 456 -7.85 8.77 26.16
CA MET A 456 -9.09 8.92 26.96
C MET A 456 -9.20 10.30 27.59
N SER A 457 -8.13 10.79 28.23
CA SER A 457 -8.09 12.11 28.86
C SER A 457 -8.20 13.24 27.82
N LEU A 458 -7.53 13.09 26.67
CA LEU A 458 -7.59 14.06 25.60
C LEU A 458 -8.98 14.10 24.95
N SER A 459 -9.58 12.97 24.63
CA SER A 459 -10.91 12.91 24.00
C SER A 459 -11.98 13.52 24.92
N LYS A 460 -11.95 13.21 26.21
CA LYS A 460 -12.85 13.80 27.22
C LYS A 460 -12.73 15.33 27.28
N TYR A 461 -11.51 15.86 27.22
CA TYR A 461 -11.30 17.30 27.11
C TYR A 461 -11.89 17.87 25.82
N LEU A 462 -11.63 17.27 24.67
CA LEU A 462 -12.09 17.77 23.36
C LEU A 462 -13.62 17.81 23.26
N VAL A 463 -14.31 16.81 23.77
CA VAL A 463 -15.79 16.80 23.85
C VAL A 463 -16.31 18.01 24.63
N SER A 464 -15.64 18.42 25.72
CA SER A 464 -16.04 19.60 26.52
C SER A 464 -15.79 20.93 25.80
N GLN A 465 -15.01 20.97 24.71
CA GLN A 465 -14.61 22.19 24.01
C GLN A 465 -15.58 22.64 22.90
N ASN A 466 -16.66 21.90 22.63
CA ASN A 466 -17.61 22.21 21.55
C ASN A 466 -16.93 22.47 20.19
N THR A 467 -16.05 21.56 19.81
CA THR A 467 -15.19 21.68 18.62
C THR A 467 -15.98 21.81 17.31
N VAL A 468 -17.20 21.25 17.26
CA VAL A 468 -18.09 21.31 16.07
C VAL A 468 -18.57 22.74 15.82
N GLU A 469 -18.97 23.48 16.86
CA GLU A 469 -19.44 24.85 16.72
C GLU A 469 -18.30 25.80 16.30
N GLN A 470 -17.13 25.62 16.91
CA GLN A 470 -15.93 26.35 16.52
C GLN A 470 -15.52 26.05 15.08
N PHE A 471 -15.61 24.77 14.66
CA PHE A 471 -15.39 24.37 13.28
C PHE A 471 -16.39 25.01 12.32
N ALA A 472 -17.69 25.03 12.66
CA ALA A 472 -18.72 25.62 11.81
C ALA A 472 -18.46 27.11 11.56
N ALA A 473 -18.04 27.86 12.58
CA ALA A 473 -17.63 29.25 12.44
C ALA A 473 -16.34 29.43 11.61
N TYR A 474 -15.39 28.50 11.75
CA TYR A 474 -14.18 28.48 10.92
C TYR A 474 -14.50 28.19 9.45
N ALA A 475 -15.32 27.18 9.19
CA ALA A 475 -15.71 26.75 7.85
C ALA A 475 -16.47 27.86 7.09
N ASP A 476 -17.38 28.55 7.76
CA ASP A 476 -18.14 29.69 7.18
C ASP A 476 -17.20 30.81 6.71
N ARG A 477 -16.19 31.16 7.50
CA ARG A 477 -15.16 32.15 7.13
C ARG A 477 -14.24 31.68 5.99
N ASN A 478 -14.16 30.37 5.76
CA ASN A 478 -13.33 29.76 4.71
C ASN A 478 -14.16 29.26 3.51
N GLY A 479 -15.37 29.79 3.29
CA GLY A 479 -16.17 29.59 2.10
C GLY A 479 -17.22 28.49 2.15
N LEU A 480 -17.29 27.70 3.23
CA LEU A 480 -18.35 26.70 3.42
C LEU A 480 -19.47 27.28 4.29
N LYS A 481 -20.48 27.83 3.63
CA LYS A 481 -21.63 28.48 4.28
C LYS A 481 -22.28 27.59 5.34
N ARG A 482 -22.51 28.18 6.52
CA ARG A 482 -23.12 27.52 7.66
C ARG A 482 -24.54 27.01 7.36
N ARG A 483 -24.86 25.77 7.74
CA ARG A 483 -26.15 25.10 7.54
C ARG A 483 -26.56 24.38 8.81
N ASN A 484 -27.20 25.11 9.76
CA ASN A 484 -27.47 24.63 11.11
C ASN A 484 -28.18 23.27 11.20
N LEU A 485 -29.19 23.03 10.34
CA LEU A 485 -29.91 21.75 10.35
C LEU A 485 -28.99 20.58 9.95
N MET A 486 -28.15 20.77 8.91
CA MET A 486 -27.22 19.74 8.44
C MET A 486 -26.10 19.50 9.46
N ILE A 487 -25.57 20.56 10.07
CA ILE A 487 -24.56 20.48 11.14
C ILE A 487 -25.10 19.67 12.31
N ARG A 488 -26.35 19.94 12.76
CA ARG A 488 -26.99 19.16 13.83
C ARG A 488 -27.13 17.68 13.46
N LYS A 489 -27.58 17.37 12.24
CA LYS A 489 -27.68 15.98 11.76
C LYS A 489 -26.34 15.28 11.67
N SER A 490 -25.26 15.99 11.32
CA SER A 490 -23.90 15.44 11.20
C SER A 490 -23.04 15.65 12.45
N HIS A 491 -23.62 16.12 13.55
CA HIS A 491 -22.83 16.56 14.72
C HIS A 491 -21.85 15.48 15.19
N LYS A 492 -22.33 14.25 15.39
CA LYS A 492 -21.50 13.12 15.85
C LYS A 492 -20.36 12.80 14.86
N LEU A 493 -20.64 12.80 13.54
CA LEU A 493 -19.62 12.57 12.53
C LEU A 493 -18.57 13.68 12.45
N LEU A 494 -19.02 14.95 12.52
CA LEU A 494 -18.13 16.11 12.56
C LEU A 494 -17.24 16.08 13.79
N GLU A 495 -17.83 15.88 14.97
CA GLU A 495 -17.10 15.79 16.24
C GLU A 495 -16.06 14.67 16.20
N ARG A 496 -16.47 13.47 15.79
CA ARG A 496 -15.58 12.32 15.66
C ARG A 496 -14.42 12.61 14.70
N PHE A 497 -14.69 13.16 13.52
CA PHE A 497 -13.65 13.48 12.55
C PHE A 497 -12.69 14.56 13.06
N ILE A 498 -13.21 15.67 13.58
CA ILE A 498 -12.40 16.76 14.11
C ILE A 498 -11.51 16.27 15.26
N ASN A 499 -12.13 15.63 16.26
CA ASN A 499 -11.42 15.20 17.46
C ASN A 499 -10.41 14.10 17.15
N SER A 500 -10.73 13.16 16.23
CA SER A 500 -9.77 12.15 15.78
C SER A 500 -8.50 12.77 15.20
N ARG A 501 -8.63 13.84 14.42
CA ARG A 501 -7.48 14.53 13.82
C ARG A 501 -6.66 15.34 14.83
N ILE A 502 -7.31 15.90 15.83
CA ILE A 502 -6.59 16.56 16.94
C ILE A 502 -5.82 15.51 17.75
N ILE A 503 -6.43 14.35 18.03
CA ILE A 503 -5.78 13.25 18.74
C ILE A 503 -4.56 12.74 17.94
N TYR A 504 -4.71 12.52 16.63
CA TYR A 504 -3.60 12.16 15.76
C TYR A 504 -2.44 13.16 15.80
N ASN A 505 -2.76 14.48 15.75
CA ASN A 505 -1.75 15.54 15.76
C ASN A 505 -1.02 15.67 17.12
N MET A 506 -1.58 15.14 18.19
CA MET A 506 -1.05 15.29 19.54
C MET A 506 -0.40 14.04 20.11
N LEU A 507 -0.90 12.87 19.72
CA LEU A 507 -0.45 11.57 20.22
C LEU A 507 0.20 10.74 19.08
N ASP A 508 -0.46 9.67 18.64
CA ASP A 508 0.07 8.77 17.62
C ASP A 508 -1.04 8.00 16.88
N ASP A 509 -0.63 7.12 15.95
CA ASP A 509 -1.53 6.24 15.19
C ASP A 509 -2.33 5.30 16.09
N GLU A 510 -1.74 4.80 17.18
CA GLU A 510 -2.41 3.87 18.11
C GLU A 510 -3.57 4.59 18.82
N ALA A 511 -3.32 5.75 19.41
CA ALA A 511 -4.34 6.56 20.07
C ALA A 511 -5.46 7.02 19.10
N TRP A 512 -5.09 7.38 17.88
CA TRP A 512 -6.07 7.69 16.82
C TRP A 512 -6.94 6.49 16.48
N THR A 513 -6.33 5.30 16.30
CA THR A 513 -7.03 4.06 15.97
C THR A 513 -7.97 3.64 17.11
N GLU A 514 -7.51 3.73 18.35
CA GLU A 514 -8.31 3.47 19.54
C GLU A 514 -9.56 4.38 19.60
N TYR A 515 -9.38 5.68 19.35
CA TYR A 515 -10.48 6.65 19.32
C TYR A 515 -11.52 6.35 18.24
N ILE A 516 -11.08 6.06 17.00
CA ILE A 516 -12.04 5.75 15.92
C ILE A 516 -12.73 4.39 16.08
N ASN A 517 -12.08 3.43 16.72
CA ASN A 517 -12.64 2.10 16.96
C ASN A 517 -13.69 2.08 18.09
N ALA A 518 -13.71 3.06 18.97
CA ALA A 518 -14.66 3.11 20.11
C ALA A 518 -16.13 3.06 19.67
N ASP A 519 -16.46 3.65 18.52
CA ASP A 519 -17.82 3.70 17.95
C ASP A 519 -17.92 2.96 16.59
N ASP A 520 -17.00 2.03 16.31
CA ASP A 520 -16.96 1.31 15.03
C ASP A 520 -17.91 0.10 15.06
N PRO A 521 -18.92 0.03 14.16
CA PRO A 521 -19.87 -1.09 14.13
C PRO A 521 -19.21 -2.43 13.80
N THR A 522 -18.11 -2.43 13.04
CA THR A 522 -17.37 -3.64 12.70
C THR A 522 -16.62 -4.20 13.91
N ILE A 523 -16.05 -3.32 14.74
CA ILE A 523 -15.43 -3.69 16.02
C ILE A 523 -16.51 -4.19 16.99
N ALA A 524 -17.64 -3.50 17.11
CA ALA A 524 -18.76 -3.94 17.94
C ALA A 524 -19.25 -5.34 17.54
N LYS A 525 -19.32 -5.62 16.22
CA LYS A 525 -19.69 -6.94 15.70
C LYS A 525 -18.64 -8.00 16.03
N ALA A 526 -17.36 -7.69 15.91
CA ALA A 526 -16.27 -8.61 16.30
C ALA A 526 -16.36 -9.00 17.78
N LEU A 527 -16.60 -8.02 18.66
CA LEU A 527 -16.79 -8.27 20.09
C LEU A 527 -18.03 -9.12 20.38
N SER A 528 -19.14 -8.97 19.60
CA SER A 528 -20.31 -9.83 19.75
C SER A 528 -20.01 -11.29 19.38
N VAL A 529 -19.24 -11.50 18.31
CA VAL A 529 -18.82 -12.84 17.85
C VAL A 529 -18.03 -13.59 18.94
N PHE A 530 -17.15 -12.90 19.67
CA PHE A 530 -16.44 -13.53 20.81
C PHE A 530 -17.37 -13.86 21.97
N ARG A 531 -18.29 -12.95 22.33
CA ARG A 531 -19.30 -13.22 23.39
C ARG A 531 -20.21 -14.40 23.06
N GLU A 532 -20.50 -14.60 21.78
CA GLU A 532 -21.35 -15.70 21.28
C GLU A 532 -20.56 -17.00 21.05
N ASN A 533 -19.23 -17.02 21.31
CA ASN A 533 -18.31 -18.13 20.99
C ASN A 533 -18.38 -18.55 19.51
N ALA A 534 -18.52 -17.58 18.60
CA ALA A 534 -18.71 -17.79 17.18
C ALA A 534 -17.45 -17.44 16.34
N ALA A 535 -16.30 -17.22 16.98
CA ALA A 535 -15.04 -16.89 16.30
C ALA A 535 -14.49 -18.06 15.45
N PHE A 536 -14.79 -19.29 15.85
CA PHE A 536 -14.51 -20.47 15.04
C PHE A 536 -15.73 -20.81 14.18
N PRO A 537 -15.61 -20.81 12.85
CA PRO A 537 -16.70 -21.17 11.97
C PRO A 537 -17.24 -22.57 12.25
N LYS A 538 -18.55 -22.75 12.16
CA LYS A 538 -19.22 -24.02 12.39
C LYS A 538 -19.63 -24.66 11.07
N LYS A 539 -19.65 -26.01 11.04
CA LYS A 539 -20.12 -26.78 9.88
C LYS A 539 -21.56 -26.37 9.53
N PRO A 540 -21.89 -26.13 8.24
CA PRO A 540 -23.26 -25.84 7.84
C PRO A 540 -24.22 -26.96 8.28
N THR A 541 -25.29 -26.63 8.98
CA THR A 541 -26.36 -27.57 9.24
C THR A 541 -27.12 -27.80 7.94
N LYS A 542 -27.23 -29.06 7.47
CA LYS A 542 -28.10 -29.39 6.34
C LYS A 542 -29.52 -28.98 6.74
N LYS A 543 -30.11 -27.99 6.04
CA LYS A 543 -31.56 -27.78 6.12
C LYS A 543 -32.22 -29.10 5.75
N ARG A 544 -32.89 -29.78 6.69
CA ARG A 544 -33.82 -30.85 6.36
C ARG A 544 -34.92 -30.21 5.52
N ASN A 545 -34.95 -30.52 4.23
CA ASN A 545 -36.14 -30.29 3.44
C ASN A 545 -37.22 -31.22 4.05
N THR A 546 -38.06 -30.68 4.91
CA THR A 546 -39.35 -31.27 5.20
C THR A 546 -40.16 -31.11 3.92
N VAL A 547 -40.13 -32.14 3.09
CA VAL A 547 -41.16 -32.33 2.08
C VAL A 547 -42.37 -32.69 2.88
N GLU A 548 -43.25 -31.72 3.11
CA GLU A 548 -44.64 -32.01 3.49
C GLU A 548 -45.29 -32.61 2.27
N GLY A 549 -45.64 -33.90 2.39
CA GLY A 549 -46.45 -34.63 1.44
C GLY A 549 -47.94 -34.27 1.52
#